data_646c8e02978b76fb341244d347805616
#
_entry.id   646c8e02978b76fb341244d347805616
#
_cell.length_a   1.000
_cell.length_b   1.000
_cell.length_c   1.000
_cell.angle_alpha   90.00
_cell.angle_beta   90.00
_cell.angle_gamma   90.00
#
_symmetry.space_group_name_H-M   'P 1'
#
loop_
_entity.id
_entity.type
_entity.pdbx_description
1 polymer ?
#
loop_
_entity_poly.entity_id
_entity_poly.type
_entity_poly.pdbx_seq_one_letter_code
_entity_poly.pdbx_strand_id
1 'polypeptide(L)'
;AGTNKIKITGVEYLHKSYHEVIPDRIEAGTFVIIGSLLGENLRIKNIIPSHIESLTSKLIEAGVNLKIGEDYIYVNSSNKYKAINIKTLPYPGFPTDLQQPIIPFLTQCHGTSTVEETIYENRFQNIYDTNRMGANIIVKNN
;
A
#
# COMPACT_ATOMS: atom_id res chain seq x y z
N ALA A 1 19.04 5.17 -3.28
CA ALA A 1 17.57 5.09 -3.12
C ALA A 1 17.23 5.09 -1.63
N GLY A 2 15.97 5.40 -1.27
CA GLY A 2 15.53 5.45 0.14
C GLY A 2 15.45 6.87 0.74
N THR A 3 15.65 7.89 -0.07
CA THR A 3 15.45 9.30 0.35
C THR A 3 14.47 9.99 -0.59
N ASN A 4 13.90 11.10 -0.15
CA ASN A 4 13.07 11.99 -0.95
C ASN A 4 13.86 13.02 -1.78
N LYS A 5 15.19 12.86 -1.87
CA LYS A 5 16.07 13.78 -2.60
C LYS A 5 16.60 13.14 -3.88
N ILE A 6 16.47 13.88 -4.99
CA ILE A 6 17.08 13.54 -6.28
C ILE A 6 18.19 14.53 -6.53
N LYS A 7 19.44 14.04 -6.65
CA LYS A 7 20.60 14.85 -7.06
C LYS A 7 20.91 14.52 -8.51
N ILE A 8 20.88 15.54 -9.36
CA ILE A 8 21.22 15.43 -10.78
C ILE A 8 22.54 16.18 -11.02
N THR A 9 23.53 15.47 -11.58
CA THR A 9 24.76 16.09 -12.06
C THR A 9 24.65 16.15 -13.57
N GLY A 10 24.65 17.36 -14.11
CA GLY A 10 24.56 17.58 -15.56
C GLY A 10 25.81 17.06 -16.28
N VAL A 11 25.62 16.73 -17.56
CA VAL A 11 26.68 16.32 -18.50
C VAL A 11 26.63 17.20 -19.74
N GLU A 12 27.77 17.36 -20.45
CA GLU A 12 27.81 18.18 -21.66
C GLU A 12 27.05 17.55 -22.81
N TYR A 13 27.02 16.21 -22.91
CA TYR A 13 26.37 15.48 -23.99
C TYR A 13 25.52 14.33 -23.45
N LEU A 14 24.35 14.13 -24.05
CA LEU A 14 23.50 12.97 -23.81
C LEU A 14 23.80 11.90 -24.86
N HIS A 15 23.87 10.65 -24.44
CA HIS A 15 24.06 9.49 -25.30
C HIS A 15 22.87 8.54 -25.23
N LYS A 16 22.75 7.63 -26.20
CA LYS A 16 21.75 6.56 -26.18
C LYS A 16 21.98 5.68 -24.95
N SER A 17 20.89 5.36 -24.25
CA SER A 17 20.91 4.45 -23.12
C SER A 17 19.82 3.40 -23.27
N TYR A 18 19.98 2.28 -22.58
CA TYR A 18 18.97 1.25 -22.37
C TYR A 18 18.47 1.34 -20.94
N HIS A 19 17.17 1.27 -20.77
CA HIS A 19 16.54 1.27 -19.45
C HIS A 19 15.37 0.30 -19.44
N GLU A 20 15.33 -0.56 -18.42
CA GLU A 20 14.20 -1.43 -18.13
C GLU A 20 13.35 -0.81 -17.05
N VAL A 21 12.05 -0.70 -17.28
CA VAL A 21 11.10 -0.15 -16.29
C VAL A 21 10.97 -1.12 -15.14
N ILE A 22 11.14 -0.62 -13.92
CA ILE A 22 10.96 -1.43 -12.71
C ILE A 22 9.48 -1.80 -12.50
N PRO A 23 9.19 -2.89 -11.76
CA PRO A 23 7.82 -3.28 -11.43
C PRO A 23 7.05 -2.18 -10.69
N ASP A 24 5.76 -2.06 -11.00
CA ASP A 24 4.87 -1.10 -10.34
C ASP A 24 4.59 -1.52 -8.90
N ARG A 25 5.04 -0.71 -7.96
CA ARG A 25 4.83 -0.93 -6.53
C ARG A 25 3.37 -0.77 -6.10
N ILE A 26 2.57 0.03 -6.81
CA ILE A 26 1.15 0.25 -6.48
C ILE A 26 0.33 -0.96 -6.91
N GLU A 27 0.60 -1.50 -8.10
CA GLU A 27 0.00 -2.76 -8.55
C GLU A 27 0.37 -3.89 -7.58
N ALA A 28 1.65 -4.06 -7.25
CA ALA A 28 2.12 -5.05 -6.30
C ALA A 28 1.41 -4.90 -4.93
N GLY A 29 1.35 -3.69 -4.38
CA GLY A 29 0.69 -3.40 -3.12
C GLY A 29 -0.81 -3.70 -3.14
N THR A 30 -1.49 -3.39 -4.23
CA THR A 30 -2.91 -3.69 -4.42
C THR A 30 -3.15 -5.20 -4.36
N PHE A 31 -2.35 -6.02 -5.06
CA PHE A 31 -2.47 -7.48 -5.00
C PHE A 31 -2.11 -8.06 -3.63
N VAL A 32 -1.15 -7.46 -2.90
CA VAL A 32 -0.86 -7.86 -1.51
C VAL A 32 -2.07 -7.60 -0.60
N ILE A 33 -2.77 -6.46 -0.76
CA ILE A 33 -3.99 -6.15 0.00
C ILE A 33 -5.11 -7.14 -0.35
N ILE A 34 -5.35 -7.42 -1.63
CA ILE A 34 -6.33 -8.41 -2.08
C ILE A 34 -6.00 -9.79 -1.49
N GLY A 35 -4.72 -10.19 -1.56
CA GLY A 35 -4.25 -11.44 -0.99
C GLY A 35 -4.40 -11.52 0.52
N SER A 36 -4.30 -10.40 1.22
CA SER A 36 -4.54 -10.34 2.67
C SER A 36 -5.98 -10.63 3.05
N LEU A 37 -6.94 -10.33 2.17
CA LEU A 37 -8.36 -10.59 2.40
C LEU A 37 -8.81 -11.97 1.92
N LEU A 38 -8.31 -12.41 0.77
CA LEU A 38 -8.88 -13.53 0.02
C LEU A 38 -7.84 -14.61 -0.33
N GLY A 39 -6.55 -14.38 -0.06
CA GLY A 39 -5.47 -15.25 -0.52
C GLY A 39 -5.37 -16.55 0.27
N GLU A 40 -5.30 -17.66 -0.46
CA GLU A 40 -4.86 -18.95 0.05
C GLU A 40 -3.51 -19.25 -0.56
N ASN A 41 -2.44 -18.98 0.18
CA ASN A 41 -1.05 -19.16 -0.27
C ASN A 41 -0.74 -18.41 -1.59
N LEU A 42 -1.29 -17.19 -1.74
CA LEU A 42 -1.10 -16.37 -2.93
C LEU A 42 0.35 -15.89 -3.02
N ARG A 43 0.98 -16.11 -4.17
CA ARG A 43 2.33 -15.60 -4.47
C ARG A 43 2.26 -14.45 -5.45
N ILE A 44 2.70 -13.28 -5.04
CA ILE A 44 2.94 -12.10 -5.90
C ILE A 44 4.45 -12.09 -6.22
N LYS A 45 4.81 -12.19 -7.49
CA LYS A 45 6.20 -12.29 -7.97
C LYS A 45 6.58 -11.15 -8.93
N ASN A 46 7.88 -11.06 -9.25
CA ASN A 46 8.45 -10.00 -10.08
C ASN A 46 8.17 -8.61 -9.48
N ILE A 47 8.39 -8.47 -8.20
CA ILE A 47 8.21 -7.22 -7.45
C ILE A 47 9.51 -6.86 -6.74
N ILE A 48 9.59 -5.63 -6.26
CA ILE A 48 10.67 -5.18 -5.37
C ILE A 48 10.05 -4.95 -3.99
N PRO A 49 10.11 -5.93 -3.07
CA PRO A 49 9.40 -5.87 -1.78
C PRO A 49 9.75 -4.63 -0.94
N SER A 50 10.99 -4.15 -1.01
CA SER A 50 11.42 -2.94 -0.31
C SER A 50 10.70 -1.66 -0.78
N HIS A 51 10.10 -1.65 -1.98
CA HIS A 51 9.34 -0.50 -2.47
C HIS A 51 7.95 -0.38 -1.84
N ILE A 52 7.46 -1.43 -1.18
CA ILE A 52 6.17 -1.47 -0.48
C ILE A 52 6.31 -1.83 1.01
N GLU A 53 7.50 -1.58 1.59
CA GLU A 53 7.78 -1.91 2.99
C GLU A 53 6.83 -1.21 3.95
N SER A 54 6.45 0.04 3.68
CA SER A 54 5.47 0.78 4.48
C SER A 54 4.10 0.10 4.51
N LEU A 55 3.66 -0.53 3.41
CA LEU A 55 2.43 -1.32 3.36
C LEU A 55 2.59 -2.65 4.09
N THR A 56 3.65 -3.42 3.78
CA THR A 56 3.83 -4.75 4.37
C THR A 56 3.99 -4.69 5.88
N SER A 57 4.68 -3.67 6.40
CA SER A 57 4.80 -3.42 7.84
C SER A 57 3.42 -3.18 8.49
N LYS A 58 2.55 -2.40 7.85
CA LYS A 58 1.19 -2.14 8.32
C LYS A 58 0.29 -3.38 8.27
N LEU A 59 0.41 -4.19 7.24
CA LEU A 59 -0.33 -5.45 7.14
C LEU A 59 0.13 -6.46 8.20
N ILE A 60 1.44 -6.56 8.45
CA ILE A 60 1.99 -7.38 9.54
C ILE A 60 1.50 -6.86 10.92
N GLU A 61 1.50 -5.54 11.13
CA GLU A 61 0.94 -4.91 12.32
C GLU A 61 -0.53 -5.31 12.53
N ALA A 62 -1.31 -5.38 11.45
CA ALA A 62 -2.71 -5.83 11.50
C ALA A 62 -2.87 -7.34 11.75
N GLY A 63 -1.82 -8.12 11.61
CA GLY A 63 -1.84 -9.57 11.82
C GLY A 63 -1.91 -10.39 10.53
N VAL A 64 -1.61 -9.81 9.37
CA VAL A 64 -1.51 -10.55 8.11
C VAL A 64 -0.24 -11.42 8.11
N ASN A 65 -0.38 -12.66 7.66
CA ASN A 65 0.76 -13.57 7.51
C ASN A 65 1.41 -13.37 6.15
N LEU A 66 2.55 -12.69 6.14
CA LEU A 66 3.37 -12.43 4.96
C LEU A 66 4.70 -13.15 5.05
N LYS A 67 5.09 -13.80 3.95
CA LYS A 67 6.46 -14.30 3.77
C LYS A 67 7.11 -13.53 2.62
N ILE A 68 8.06 -12.66 2.97
CA ILE A 68 8.75 -11.77 2.03
C ILE A 68 10.02 -12.46 1.55
N GLY A 69 10.16 -12.60 0.24
CA GLY A 69 11.37 -13.10 -0.44
C GLY A 69 12.12 -11.98 -1.14
N GLU A 70 13.04 -12.34 -2.01
CA GLU A 70 13.88 -11.38 -2.75
C GLU A 70 13.07 -10.59 -3.78
N ASP A 71 12.23 -11.29 -4.58
CA ASP A 71 11.42 -10.75 -5.67
C ASP A 71 9.93 -11.13 -5.58
N TYR A 72 9.48 -11.61 -4.40
CA TYR A 72 8.13 -12.09 -4.19
C TYR A 72 7.62 -11.87 -2.77
N ILE A 73 6.31 -11.92 -2.62
CA ILE A 73 5.62 -11.99 -1.33
C ILE A 73 4.58 -13.11 -1.41
N TYR A 74 4.61 -14.03 -0.44
CA TYR A 74 3.48 -14.93 -0.17
C TYR A 74 2.54 -14.28 0.84
N VAL A 75 1.25 -14.38 0.55
CA VAL A 75 0.18 -13.82 1.39
C VAL A 75 -0.82 -14.91 1.70
N ASN A 76 -1.14 -15.06 2.98
CA ASN A 76 -2.25 -15.85 3.43
C ASN A 76 -3.26 -14.97 4.16
N SER A 77 -4.53 -15.07 3.76
CA SER A 77 -5.62 -14.42 4.48
C SER A 77 -5.80 -15.04 5.87
N SER A 78 -6.38 -14.26 6.76
CA SER A 78 -6.73 -14.67 8.11
C SER A 78 -8.15 -14.15 8.44
N ASN A 79 -8.80 -14.77 9.39
CA ASN A 79 -10.11 -14.33 9.87
C ASN A 79 -10.04 -13.35 11.05
N LYS A 80 -8.84 -12.94 11.43
CA LYS A 80 -8.64 -12.11 12.62
C LYS A 80 -7.57 -11.05 12.34
N TYR A 81 -8.02 -9.88 11.94
CA TYR A 81 -7.18 -8.69 11.83
C TYR A 81 -7.51 -7.69 12.94
N LYS A 82 -6.52 -7.01 13.47
CA LYS A 82 -6.69 -5.91 14.41
C LYS A 82 -6.62 -4.56 13.70
N ALA A 83 -7.33 -3.60 14.24
CA ALA A 83 -7.31 -2.23 13.75
C ALA A 83 -5.90 -1.62 13.79
N ILE A 84 -5.57 -0.83 12.78
CA ILE A 84 -4.30 -0.12 12.64
C ILE A 84 -4.55 1.31 12.18
N ASN A 85 -3.55 2.17 12.40
CA ASN A 85 -3.58 3.55 11.94
C ASN A 85 -2.62 3.75 10.78
N ILE A 86 -3.10 4.43 9.74
CA ILE A 86 -2.36 4.73 8.52
C ILE A 86 -2.30 6.24 8.34
N LYS A 87 -1.13 6.74 7.96
CA LYS A 87 -0.90 8.11 7.52
C LYS A 87 -0.15 8.08 6.19
N THR A 88 -0.73 8.71 5.17
CA THR A 88 -0.04 8.83 3.88
C THR A 88 1.10 9.83 3.99
N LEU A 89 2.23 9.50 3.37
CA LEU A 89 3.44 10.32 3.37
C LEU A 89 4.19 10.12 2.05
N PRO A 90 5.00 11.11 1.63
CA PRO A 90 5.93 10.92 0.51
C PRO A 90 6.82 9.69 0.72
N TYR A 91 7.23 9.07 -0.40
CA TYR A 91 8.16 7.92 -0.34
C TYR A 91 9.38 8.21 0.56
N PRO A 92 9.77 7.30 1.44
CA PRO A 92 9.34 5.90 1.60
C PRO A 92 8.13 5.67 2.54
N GLY A 93 7.35 6.68 2.87
CA GLY A 93 6.15 6.55 3.67
C GLY A 93 5.02 5.78 2.96
N PHE A 94 3.86 5.67 3.63
CA PHE A 94 2.70 4.96 3.06
C PHE A 94 2.16 5.73 1.85
N PRO A 95 2.10 5.09 0.66
CA PRO A 95 1.73 5.80 -0.57
C PRO A 95 0.24 6.12 -0.60
N THR A 96 -0.08 7.35 -0.98
CA THR A 96 -1.46 7.82 -1.13
C THR A 96 -2.25 6.99 -2.16
N ASP A 97 -1.59 6.39 -3.16
CA ASP A 97 -2.25 5.53 -4.16
C ASP A 97 -2.70 4.17 -3.59
N LEU A 98 -2.17 3.76 -2.45
CA LEU A 98 -2.65 2.61 -1.70
C LEU A 98 -3.65 2.97 -0.58
N GLN A 99 -3.96 4.25 -0.40
CA GLN A 99 -4.91 4.72 0.60
C GLN A 99 -6.32 4.20 0.32
N GLN A 100 -6.80 4.30 -0.93
CA GLN A 100 -8.11 3.78 -1.29
C GLN A 100 -8.17 2.24 -1.28
N PRO A 101 -7.20 1.50 -1.86
CA PRO A 101 -7.17 0.04 -1.81
C PRO A 101 -7.14 -0.56 -0.40
N ILE A 102 -6.49 0.10 0.58
CA ILE A 102 -6.38 -0.44 1.94
C ILE A 102 -7.69 -0.32 2.75
N ILE A 103 -8.59 0.60 2.40
CA ILE A 103 -9.83 0.83 3.13
C ILE A 103 -10.70 -0.44 3.24
N PRO A 104 -10.98 -1.20 2.17
CA PRO A 104 -11.71 -2.46 2.28
C PRO A 104 -11.08 -3.44 3.27
N PHE A 105 -9.74 -3.53 3.32
CA PHE A 105 -9.06 -4.36 4.31
C PHE A 105 -9.31 -3.86 5.74
N LEU A 106 -9.24 -2.55 5.98
CA LEU A 106 -9.47 -1.97 7.30
C LEU A 106 -10.89 -2.17 7.80
N THR A 107 -11.90 -2.28 6.90
CA THR A 107 -13.28 -2.59 7.29
C THR A 107 -13.44 -4.00 7.87
N GLN A 108 -12.51 -4.89 7.62
CA GLN A 108 -12.50 -6.27 8.13
C GLN A 108 -11.69 -6.41 9.44
N CYS A 109 -11.07 -5.33 9.91
CA CYS A 109 -10.28 -5.33 11.13
C CYS A 109 -11.17 -5.16 12.38
N HIS A 110 -10.85 -5.85 13.46
CA HIS A 110 -11.51 -5.67 14.75
C HIS A 110 -11.01 -4.39 15.44
N GLY A 111 -11.92 -3.52 15.80
CA GLY A 111 -11.64 -2.22 16.42
C GLY A 111 -11.83 -1.06 15.46
N THR A 112 -11.27 0.09 15.78
CA THR A 112 -11.36 1.31 14.96
C THR A 112 -10.02 1.62 14.35
N SER A 113 -9.96 1.61 13.03
CA SER A 113 -8.81 2.07 12.25
C SER A 113 -8.96 3.55 11.89
N THR A 114 -7.84 4.26 11.76
CA THR A 114 -7.82 5.63 11.26
C THR A 114 -6.94 5.72 10.02
N VAL A 115 -7.38 6.50 9.04
CA VAL A 115 -6.62 6.83 7.85
C VAL A 115 -6.53 8.35 7.74
N GLU A 116 -5.30 8.88 7.78
CA GLU A 116 -4.99 10.29 7.59
C GLU A 116 -4.36 10.49 6.20
N GLU A 117 -5.06 11.18 5.30
CA GLU A 117 -4.52 11.57 4.00
C GLU A 117 -3.82 12.92 4.12
N THR A 118 -2.54 12.98 3.77
CA THR A 118 -1.73 14.21 3.90
C THR A 118 -1.12 14.69 2.60
N ILE A 119 -1.39 14.00 1.49
CA ILE A 119 -0.79 14.29 0.19
C ILE A 119 -1.78 15.03 -0.71
N TYR A 120 -3.03 14.56 -0.75
CA TYR A 120 -4.06 15.12 -1.61
C TYR A 120 -5.32 15.47 -0.84
N GLU A 121 -5.92 16.58 -1.21
CA GLU A 121 -7.22 17.01 -0.73
C GLU A 121 -8.35 16.18 -1.38
N ASN A 122 -9.47 16.05 -0.70
CA ASN A 122 -10.69 15.40 -1.21
C ASN A 122 -10.52 13.96 -1.73
N ARG A 123 -9.64 13.15 -1.14
CA ARG A 123 -9.35 11.81 -1.60
C ARG A 123 -10.18 10.70 -0.96
N PHE A 124 -11.26 11.05 -0.25
CA PHE A 124 -12.17 10.11 0.42
C PHE A 124 -13.50 9.91 -0.31
N GLN A 125 -13.58 10.21 -1.60
CA GLN A 125 -14.82 10.09 -2.38
C GLN A 125 -15.36 8.65 -2.44
N ASN A 126 -14.49 7.65 -2.45
CA ASN A 126 -14.84 6.23 -2.43
C ASN A 126 -15.57 5.79 -1.14
N ILE A 127 -15.52 6.58 -0.06
CA ILE A 127 -16.14 6.23 1.22
C ILE A 127 -17.67 6.18 1.11
N TYR A 128 -18.26 7.04 0.29
CA TYR A 128 -19.70 7.00 0.05
C TYR A 128 -20.15 5.62 -0.46
N ASP A 129 -19.48 5.11 -1.50
CA ASP A 129 -19.83 3.81 -2.09
C ASP A 129 -19.46 2.64 -1.16
N THR A 130 -18.33 2.74 -0.45
CA THR A 130 -17.92 1.73 0.51
C THR A 130 -18.94 1.59 1.64
N ASN A 131 -19.48 2.70 2.14
CA ASN A 131 -20.56 2.67 3.16
C ASN A 131 -21.86 2.08 2.60
N ARG A 132 -22.21 2.33 1.33
CA ARG A 132 -23.35 1.67 0.68
C ARG A 132 -23.19 0.16 0.60
N MET A 133 -21.96 -0.35 0.58
CA MET A 133 -21.66 -1.79 0.63
C MET A 133 -21.66 -2.35 2.06
N GLY A 134 -22.03 -1.56 3.07
CA GLY A 134 -22.18 -1.99 4.47
C GLY A 134 -21.02 -1.64 5.40
N ALA A 135 -20.04 -0.88 4.95
CA ALA A 135 -18.99 -0.37 5.84
C ALA A 135 -19.53 0.72 6.80
N ASN A 136 -18.82 0.94 7.89
CA ASN A 136 -19.09 2.01 8.85
C ASN A 136 -17.88 2.94 8.94
N ILE A 137 -17.82 3.90 8.01
CA ILE A 137 -16.69 4.82 7.89
C ILE A 137 -17.19 6.26 8.03
N ILE A 138 -16.51 7.04 8.86
CA ILE A 138 -16.79 8.46 9.09
C ILE A 138 -15.61 9.26 8.59
N VAL A 139 -15.86 10.22 7.68
CA VAL A 139 -14.87 11.21 7.26
C VAL A 139 -14.93 12.40 8.19
N LYS A 140 -13.77 12.80 8.74
CA LYS A 140 -13.62 13.99 9.58
C LYS A 140 -12.60 14.91 8.94
N ASN A 141 -12.91 16.20 8.89
CA ASN A 141 -12.01 17.26 8.40
C ASN A 141 -11.51 16.98 6.96
N ASN A 142 -12.38 17.26 6.04
CA ASN A 142 -12.05 17.22 4.61
C ASN A 142 -11.49 18.58 4.17
#